data_9647694d281b38492c97a630310adfdc
#
_entry.id   9647694d281b38492c97a630310adfdc
#
_cell.length_a   1.000
_cell.length_b   1.000
_cell.length_c   1.000
_cell.angle_alpha   90.00
_cell.angle_beta   90.00
_cell.angle_gamma   90.00
#
_symmetry.space_group_name_H-M   'P 1'
#
loop_
_entity.id
_entity.type
_entity.pdbx_description
1 polymer ?
#
loop_
_entity_poly.entity_id
_entity_poly.type
_entity_poly.pdbx_seq_one_letter_code
_entity_poly.pdbx_strand_id
1 'polypeptide(L)'
;SLSARHYVIAAGSHPAIPPLPGLESTPFLTNETLFSLTEPPEHLVIIGAGATGLEMAQAFAGLGCQVTLLEVGRIAPREDVELAQALARVLARQGVCLIEHAEIARVLPGPCVELAGGARIAGSHLLVATGRAPNLDGLGLDVASIATSPRGIVTDRGLRSLTNRRVFAAGDIADPVGLGPRLFTHAGNAHAGIIIRRAVFHLPARLDYRALPRVIFTEPELAQVGLTEEEARAQGQKIQILRANLSENDRAVTEGDRAGLVKLVISPRGRLLGAGILARNAGEMIGLWGLAIREGLPLAKLAQMILPYPTRQEAAKRAVLSGLAPRLFSPAVRRLARWLTRLP
;
A
#
# COMPACT_ATOMS: atom_id res chain seq x y z
N SER A 1 -34.34 -22.56 -0.37
CA SER A 1 -32.98 -22.96 -0.83
C SER A 1 -32.80 -22.55 -2.28
N LEU A 2 -31.57 -22.11 -2.62
CA LEU A 2 -31.16 -21.77 -3.99
C LEU A 2 -30.17 -22.85 -4.47
N SER A 3 -30.28 -23.24 -5.73
CA SER A 3 -29.31 -24.13 -6.41
C SER A 3 -28.65 -23.39 -7.55
N ALA A 4 -27.32 -23.47 -7.63
CA ALA A 4 -26.52 -22.84 -8.68
C ALA A 4 -25.38 -23.76 -9.14
N ARG A 5 -24.86 -23.55 -10.33
CA ARG A 5 -23.65 -24.25 -10.82
C ARG A 5 -22.42 -23.82 -10.06
N HIS A 6 -22.33 -22.52 -9.75
CA HIS A 6 -21.23 -21.90 -9.04
C HIS A 6 -21.75 -20.97 -7.97
N TYR A 7 -20.99 -20.85 -6.89
CA TYR A 7 -21.21 -19.93 -5.79
C TYR A 7 -20.01 -19.04 -5.64
N VAL A 8 -20.23 -17.78 -5.28
CA VAL A 8 -19.15 -16.82 -5.00
C VAL A 8 -19.32 -16.32 -3.57
N ILE A 9 -18.30 -16.51 -2.74
CA ILE A 9 -18.26 -15.99 -1.37
C ILE A 9 -17.45 -14.69 -1.41
N ALA A 10 -18.11 -13.58 -1.05
CA ALA A 10 -17.54 -12.24 -1.03
C ALA A 10 -17.90 -11.54 0.29
N ALA A 11 -17.74 -12.24 1.42
CA ALA A 11 -18.16 -11.77 2.74
C ALA A 11 -17.18 -10.73 3.35
N GLY A 12 -16.04 -10.46 2.70
CA GLY A 12 -15.12 -9.40 3.12
C GLY A 12 -14.35 -9.71 4.40
N SER A 13 -14.08 -8.67 5.16
CA SER A 13 -13.31 -8.72 6.40
C SER A 13 -13.85 -7.72 7.43
N HIS A 14 -13.43 -7.88 8.69
CA HIS A 14 -13.72 -6.98 9.81
C HIS A 14 -12.41 -6.49 10.45
N PRO A 15 -12.43 -5.47 11.32
CA PRO A 15 -11.25 -5.02 12.06
C PRO A 15 -10.64 -6.16 12.88
N ALA A 16 -9.33 -6.38 12.75
CA ALA A 16 -8.61 -7.33 13.58
C ALA A 16 -8.28 -6.68 14.93
N ILE A 17 -8.81 -7.26 16.02
CA ILE A 17 -8.56 -6.79 17.37
C ILE A 17 -7.40 -7.60 17.96
N PRO A 18 -6.27 -6.96 18.31
CA PRO A 18 -5.13 -7.67 18.88
C PRO A 18 -5.44 -8.13 20.32
N PRO A 19 -4.88 -9.26 20.75
CA PRO A 19 -5.08 -9.79 22.10
C PRO A 19 -4.22 -9.01 23.12
N LEU A 20 -4.53 -7.72 23.31
CA LEU A 20 -3.84 -6.87 24.29
C LEU A 20 -4.55 -6.94 25.63
N PRO A 21 -3.83 -7.24 26.74
CA PRO A 21 -4.44 -7.27 28.07
C PRO A 21 -5.17 -5.95 28.39
N GLY A 22 -6.41 -6.06 28.84
CA GLY A 22 -7.25 -4.91 29.20
C GLY A 22 -7.99 -4.22 28.05
N LEU A 23 -7.68 -4.54 26.80
CA LEU A 23 -8.36 -3.94 25.64
C LEU A 23 -9.85 -4.30 25.61
N GLU A 24 -10.21 -5.55 25.88
CA GLU A 24 -11.60 -6.03 25.86
C GLU A 24 -12.52 -5.31 26.88
N SER A 25 -11.94 -4.82 27.98
CA SER A 25 -12.68 -4.09 29.03
C SER A 25 -12.63 -2.56 28.87
N THR A 26 -11.96 -2.07 27.83
CA THR A 26 -11.81 -0.64 27.56
C THR A 26 -12.59 -0.27 26.31
N PRO A 27 -13.43 0.78 26.31
CA PRO A 27 -14.06 1.26 25.09
C PRO A 27 -13.02 1.66 24.06
N PHE A 28 -13.12 1.15 22.84
CA PHE A 28 -12.25 1.52 21.72
C PHE A 28 -13.05 1.69 20.43
N LEU A 29 -12.48 2.43 19.52
CA LEU A 29 -12.98 2.66 18.17
C LEU A 29 -12.27 1.74 17.18
N THR A 30 -12.95 1.45 16.10
CA THR A 30 -12.40 0.83 14.89
C THR A 30 -12.74 1.69 13.68
N ASN A 31 -12.28 1.33 12.50
CA ASN A 31 -12.70 1.99 11.26
C ASN A 31 -14.21 1.87 10.96
N GLU A 32 -14.95 1.00 11.67
CA GLU A 32 -16.39 0.87 11.53
C GLU A 32 -17.16 1.83 12.46
N THR A 33 -16.59 2.19 13.60
CA THR A 33 -17.26 3.02 14.62
C THR A 33 -16.74 4.44 14.70
N LEU A 34 -15.52 4.71 14.19
CA LEU A 34 -14.87 6.02 14.27
C LEU A 34 -15.72 7.13 13.61
N PHE A 35 -16.34 6.83 12.49
CA PHE A 35 -17.12 7.80 11.71
C PHE A 35 -18.49 8.11 12.30
N SER A 36 -18.90 7.47 13.40
CA SER A 36 -20.10 7.81 14.16
C SER A 36 -19.84 8.84 15.26
N LEU A 37 -18.62 9.29 15.45
CA LEU A 37 -18.31 10.38 16.38
C LEU A 37 -19.00 11.67 15.93
N THR A 38 -19.67 12.34 16.85
CA THR A 38 -20.33 13.64 16.62
C THR A 38 -19.49 14.83 17.05
N GLU A 39 -18.46 14.57 17.85
CA GLU A 39 -17.50 15.56 18.33
C GLU A 39 -16.09 15.04 18.17
N PRO A 40 -15.10 15.90 17.85
CA PRO A 40 -13.72 15.47 17.73
C PRO A 40 -13.14 15.07 19.09
N PRO A 41 -12.36 13.97 19.19
CA PRO A 41 -11.62 13.64 20.41
C PRO A 41 -10.68 14.75 20.85
N GLU A 42 -10.57 14.98 22.16
CA GLU A 42 -9.52 15.86 22.69
C GLU A 42 -8.13 15.29 22.41
N HIS A 43 -7.94 14.00 22.72
CA HIS A 43 -6.72 13.26 22.42
C HIS A 43 -7.07 11.86 21.90
N LEU A 44 -6.75 11.60 20.63
CA LEU A 44 -6.91 10.30 20.00
C LEU A 44 -5.60 9.51 20.06
N VAL A 45 -5.63 8.39 20.79
CA VAL A 45 -4.54 7.39 20.76
C VAL A 45 -4.87 6.34 19.73
N ILE A 46 -3.95 6.06 18.81
CA ILE A 46 -4.14 5.11 17.72
C ILE A 46 -3.13 3.95 17.87
N ILE A 47 -3.57 2.71 17.82
CA ILE A 47 -2.72 1.52 17.78
C ILE A 47 -2.72 0.96 16.35
N GLY A 48 -1.55 0.97 15.73
CA GLY A 48 -1.30 0.49 14.36
C GLY A 48 -1.09 1.61 13.35
N ALA A 49 0.11 1.68 12.77
CA ALA A 49 0.51 2.66 11.74
C ALA A 49 0.52 2.08 10.33
N GLY A 50 -0.47 1.24 10.01
CA GLY A 50 -0.84 0.90 8.64
C GLY A 50 -1.59 2.05 7.95
N ALA A 51 -2.14 1.82 6.75
CA ALA A 51 -2.84 2.84 5.97
C ALA A 51 -3.93 3.55 6.79
N THR A 52 -4.85 2.78 7.39
CA THR A 52 -5.95 3.34 8.20
C THR A 52 -5.45 4.20 9.37
N GLY A 53 -4.46 3.71 10.13
CA GLY A 53 -3.93 4.46 11.28
C GLY A 53 -3.27 5.76 10.87
N LEU A 54 -2.50 5.77 9.78
CA LEU A 54 -1.83 6.97 9.26
C LEU A 54 -2.80 7.99 8.70
N GLU A 55 -3.80 7.55 7.93
CA GLU A 55 -4.86 8.40 7.38
C GLU A 55 -5.68 9.06 8.49
N MET A 56 -6.10 8.28 9.48
CA MET A 56 -6.87 8.79 10.62
C MET A 56 -6.03 9.69 11.51
N ALA A 57 -4.77 9.36 11.75
CA ALA A 57 -3.86 10.22 12.51
C ALA A 57 -3.76 11.62 11.90
N GLN A 58 -3.56 11.69 10.58
CA GLN A 58 -3.50 12.97 9.89
C GLN A 58 -4.83 13.71 9.89
N ALA A 59 -5.94 13.00 9.59
CA ALA A 59 -7.27 13.60 9.53
C ALA A 59 -7.66 14.22 10.88
N PHE A 60 -7.49 13.49 11.98
CA PHE A 60 -7.84 14.01 13.31
C PHE A 60 -6.90 15.11 13.80
N ALA A 61 -5.60 15.02 13.48
CA ALA A 61 -4.68 16.13 13.73
C ALA A 61 -5.10 17.40 12.96
N GLY A 62 -5.54 17.25 11.71
CA GLY A 62 -6.10 18.34 10.90
C GLY A 62 -7.40 18.94 11.46
N LEU A 63 -8.18 18.16 12.22
CA LEU A 63 -9.37 18.63 12.96
C LEU A 63 -9.02 19.31 14.30
N GLY A 64 -7.73 19.40 14.66
CA GLY A 64 -7.27 20.04 15.89
C GLY A 64 -7.16 19.09 17.08
N CYS A 65 -7.35 17.79 16.90
CA CYS A 65 -7.14 16.79 17.95
C CYS A 65 -5.65 16.64 18.27
N GLN A 66 -5.33 16.41 19.54
CA GLN A 66 -4.05 15.80 19.88
C GLN A 66 -4.06 14.35 19.37
N VAL A 67 -3.00 13.91 18.69
CA VAL A 67 -2.92 12.54 18.16
C VAL A 67 -1.61 11.88 18.55
N THR A 68 -1.70 10.69 19.15
CA THR A 68 -0.55 9.81 19.39
C THR A 68 -0.77 8.50 18.65
N LEU A 69 0.14 8.17 17.73
CA LEU A 69 0.11 6.97 16.91
C LEU A 69 1.20 6.01 17.38
N LEU A 70 0.80 4.81 17.79
CA LEU A 70 1.66 3.74 18.31
C LEU A 70 1.80 2.63 17.28
N GLU A 71 3.02 2.21 16.99
CA GLU A 71 3.31 1.11 16.08
C GLU A 71 4.37 0.17 16.70
N VAL A 72 4.07 -1.12 16.74
CA VAL A 72 4.99 -2.14 17.28
C VAL A 72 6.21 -2.36 16.40
N GLY A 73 6.10 -2.08 15.12
CA GLY A 73 7.19 -2.10 14.16
C GLY A 73 7.54 -0.70 13.68
N ARG A 74 7.71 -0.55 12.36
CA ARG A 74 7.85 0.74 11.69
C ARG A 74 6.53 1.17 11.04
N ILE A 75 6.36 2.45 10.82
CA ILE A 75 5.19 2.96 10.08
C ILE A 75 5.16 2.42 8.65
N ALA A 76 3.95 2.34 8.09
CA ALA A 76 3.72 1.89 6.73
C ALA A 76 4.56 0.64 6.38
N PRO A 77 4.46 -0.48 7.14
CA PRO A 77 5.43 -1.59 7.11
C PRO A 77 5.50 -2.31 5.77
N ARG A 78 4.50 -2.12 4.91
CA ARG A 78 4.43 -2.73 3.57
C ARG A 78 4.99 -1.83 2.46
N GLU A 79 5.31 -0.57 2.78
CA GLU A 79 5.78 0.42 1.82
C GLU A 79 7.30 0.58 1.88
N ASP A 80 7.88 1.24 0.88
CA ASP A 80 9.32 1.51 0.86
C ASP A 80 9.74 2.32 2.09
N VAL A 81 10.82 1.89 2.76
CA VAL A 81 11.31 2.48 4.01
C VAL A 81 11.60 3.97 3.88
N GLU A 82 12.23 4.38 2.78
CA GLU A 82 12.64 5.76 2.54
C GLU A 82 11.41 6.68 2.39
N LEU A 83 10.37 6.19 1.68
CA LEU A 83 9.10 6.91 1.50
C LEU A 83 8.30 6.94 2.80
N ALA A 84 8.23 5.83 3.54
CA ALA A 84 7.58 5.76 4.85
C ALA A 84 8.20 6.76 5.84
N GLN A 85 9.53 6.82 5.92
CA GLN A 85 10.23 7.79 6.76
C GLN A 85 10.02 9.25 6.31
N ALA A 86 9.90 9.48 4.99
CA ALA A 86 9.57 10.80 4.49
C ALA A 86 8.16 11.22 4.89
N LEU A 87 7.18 10.30 4.83
CA LEU A 87 5.81 10.53 5.33
C LEU A 87 5.80 10.78 6.85
N ALA A 88 6.55 9.99 7.64
CA ALA A 88 6.66 10.19 9.08
C ALA A 88 7.07 11.63 9.44
N ARG A 89 8.06 12.17 8.72
CA ARG A 89 8.52 13.56 8.93
C ARG A 89 7.44 14.59 8.59
N VAL A 90 6.59 14.31 7.63
CA VAL A 90 5.45 15.19 7.29
C VAL A 90 4.42 15.16 8.41
N LEU A 91 3.99 13.97 8.84
CA LEU A 91 3.00 13.79 9.90
C LEU A 91 3.45 14.42 11.24
N ALA A 92 4.74 14.24 11.60
CA ALA A 92 5.30 14.87 12.79
C ALA A 92 5.25 16.40 12.73
N ARG A 93 5.51 17.03 11.56
CA ARG A 93 5.36 18.48 11.38
C ARG A 93 3.91 18.96 11.47
N GLN A 94 2.97 18.08 11.19
CA GLN A 94 1.52 18.34 11.30
C GLN A 94 0.96 18.07 12.71
N GLY A 95 1.84 17.76 13.69
CA GLY A 95 1.46 17.60 15.09
C GLY A 95 1.12 16.16 15.51
N VAL A 96 1.31 15.16 14.64
CA VAL A 96 1.14 13.75 15.03
C VAL A 96 2.35 13.30 15.84
N CYS A 97 2.12 12.87 17.10
CA CYS A 97 3.12 12.18 17.91
C CYS A 97 3.22 10.72 17.47
N LEU A 98 4.30 10.36 16.79
CA LEU A 98 4.53 9.01 16.28
C LEU A 98 5.54 8.26 17.13
N ILE A 99 5.16 7.08 17.63
CA ILE A 99 6.01 6.19 18.43
C ILE A 99 6.12 4.85 17.69
N GLU A 100 7.24 4.64 17.02
CA GLU A 100 7.60 3.36 16.40
C GLU A 100 8.26 2.43 17.43
N HIS A 101 8.25 1.14 17.15
CA HIS A 101 8.77 0.09 18.04
C HIS A 101 8.16 0.16 19.44
N ALA A 102 6.89 0.54 19.53
CA ALA A 102 6.16 0.65 20.77
C ALA A 102 5.83 -0.75 21.32
N GLU A 103 6.51 -1.14 22.39
CA GLU A 103 6.21 -2.38 23.10
C GLU A 103 4.99 -2.15 24.02
N ILE A 104 3.80 -2.40 23.50
CA ILE A 104 2.54 -2.22 24.24
C ILE A 104 2.38 -3.37 25.21
N ALA A 105 2.35 -3.06 26.52
CA ALA A 105 2.17 -4.05 27.56
C ALA A 105 0.68 -4.36 27.80
N ARG A 106 -0.16 -3.33 27.93
CA ARG A 106 -1.59 -3.44 28.20
C ARG A 106 -2.34 -2.13 27.94
N VAL A 107 -3.65 -2.24 27.92
CA VAL A 107 -4.57 -1.10 27.93
C VAL A 107 -5.20 -1.01 29.32
N LEU A 108 -5.22 0.19 29.89
CA LEU A 108 -5.78 0.48 31.22
C LEU A 108 -7.16 1.13 31.08
N PRO A 109 -8.01 1.06 32.12
CA PRO A 109 -9.29 1.75 32.14
C PRO A 109 -9.15 3.27 31.88
N GLY A 110 -10.10 3.81 31.10
CA GLY A 110 -10.00 5.17 30.54
C GLY A 110 -8.90 5.19 29.49
N PRO A 111 -9.19 5.30 28.15
CA PRO A 111 -8.31 4.89 27.04
C PRO A 111 -6.82 5.29 27.27
N CYS A 112 -6.10 4.42 27.98
CA CYS A 112 -4.72 4.64 28.39
C CYS A 112 -3.88 3.42 28.01
N VAL A 113 -2.86 3.60 27.17
CA VAL A 113 -1.95 2.55 26.73
C VAL A 113 -0.69 2.61 27.59
N GLU A 114 -0.37 1.48 28.26
CA GLU A 114 0.88 1.32 29.02
C GLU A 114 1.90 0.56 28.17
N LEU A 115 3.08 1.14 28.00
CA LEU A 115 4.21 0.51 27.32
C LEU A 115 5.02 -0.36 28.32
N ALA A 116 5.78 -1.33 27.81
CA ALA A 116 6.60 -2.24 28.63
C ALA A 116 7.59 -1.52 29.54
N GLY A 117 8.08 -0.33 29.14
CA GLY A 117 8.92 0.54 29.98
C GLY A 117 8.18 1.30 31.07
N GLY A 118 6.87 1.07 31.29
CA GLY A 118 6.05 1.74 32.31
C GLY A 118 5.52 3.12 31.90
N ALA A 119 5.90 3.62 30.72
CA ALA A 119 5.34 4.87 30.18
C ALA A 119 3.85 4.69 29.87
N ARG A 120 3.04 5.71 30.18
CA ARG A 120 1.60 5.70 29.96
C ARG A 120 1.17 6.80 29.01
N ILE A 121 0.34 6.45 28.04
CA ILE A 121 -0.22 7.35 27.04
C ILE A 121 -1.73 7.34 27.23
N ALA A 122 -2.23 8.37 27.91
CA ALA A 122 -3.65 8.54 28.15
C ALA A 122 -4.28 9.36 27.01
N GLY A 123 -5.44 8.94 26.55
CA GLY A 123 -6.24 9.66 25.57
C GLY A 123 -7.68 9.83 26.03
N SER A 124 -8.45 10.63 25.33
CA SER A 124 -9.91 10.66 25.48
C SER A 124 -10.57 9.51 24.71
N HIS A 125 -9.94 9.08 23.61
CA HIS A 125 -10.39 7.98 22.76
C HIS A 125 -9.23 7.10 22.31
N LEU A 126 -9.53 5.80 22.09
CA LEU A 126 -8.59 4.81 21.58
C LEU A 126 -9.11 4.26 20.24
N LEU A 127 -8.30 4.33 19.20
CA LEU A 127 -8.56 3.71 17.91
C LEU A 127 -7.67 2.48 17.71
N VAL A 128 -8.26 1.34 17.39
CA VAL A 128 -7.53 0.11 17.02
C VAL A 128 -7.55 -0.02 15.50
N ALA A 129 -6.36 0.09 14.88
CA ALA A 129 -6.13 0.06 13.44
C ALA A 129 -5.04 -0.95 13.05
N THR A 130 -4.98 -2.10 13.73
CA THR A 130 -3.91 -3.10 13.64
C THR A 130 -4.03 -4.06 12.45
N GLY A 131 -5.11 -3.96 11.69
CA GLY A 131 -5.35 -4.78 10.49
C GLY A 131 -6.78 -5.23 10.34
N ARG A 132 -6.99 -6.25 9.49
CA ARG A 132 -8.30 -6.82 9.20
C ARG A 132 -8.23 -8.34 9.19
N ALA A 133 -9.29 -8.99 9.64
CA ALA A 133 -9.48 -10.44 9.61
C ALA A 133 -10.63 -10.83 8.66
N PRO A 134 -10.53 -11.94 7.91
CA PRO A 134 -11.59 -12.37 7.00
C PRO A 134 -12.84 -12.82 7.75
N ASN A 135 -14.02 -12.55 7.19
CA ASN A 135 -15.31 -12.98 7.74
C ASN A 135 -15.58 -14.46 7.41
N LEU A 136 -15.03 -15.38 8.18
CA LEU A 136 -15.18 -16.83 7.97
C LEU A 136 -16.32 -17.43 8.78
N ASP A 137 -16.65 -16.84 9.92
CA ASP A 137 -17.62 -17.39 10.87
C ASP A 137 -19.06 -17.31 10.34
N GLY A 138 -19.88 -18.31 10.73
CA GLY A 138 -21.30 -18.35 10.38
C GLY A 138 -21.61 -18.68 8.91
N LEU A 139 -20.63 -18.94 8.07
CA LEU A 139 -20.82 -19.23 6.63
C LEU A 139 -21.00 -20.73 6.33
N GLY A 140 -20.87 -21.63 7.32
CA GLY A 140 -20.98 -23.08 7.14
C GLY A 140 -19.93 -23.65 6.17
N LEU A 141 -18.70 -23.10 6.19
CA LEU A 141 -17.62 -23.45 5.25
C LEU A 141 -17.18 -24.92 5.39
N ASP A 142 -17.18 -25.44 6.59
CA ASP A 142 -16.89 -26.83 6.95
C ASP A 142 -17.90 -27.78 6.35
N VAL A 143 -19.19 -27.50 6.53
CA VAL A 143 -20.33 -28.28 5.96
C VAL A 143 -20.24 -28.28 4.43
N ALA A 144 -19.82 -27.17 3.83
CA ALA A 144 -19.64 -27.06 2.38
C ALA A 144 -18.29 -27.63 1.90
N SER A 145 -17.47 -28.22 2.77
CA SER A 145 -16.14 -28.76 2.48
C SER A 145 -15.22 -27.71 1.83
N ILE A 146 -15.24 -26.47 2.35
CA ILE A 146 -14.40 -25.37 1.87
C ILE A 146 -13.21 -25.20 2.80
N ALA A 147 -12.00 -25.42 2.26
CA ALA A 147 -10.76 -25.22 3.02
C ALA A 147 -10.52 -23.75 3.32
N THR A 148 -10.17 -23.46 4.57
CA THR A 148 -9.84 -22.13 5.07
C THR A 148 -8.44 -22.10 5.69
N SER A 149 -7.89 -20.92 5.80
CA SER A 149 -6.71 -20.58 6.59
C SER A 149 -7.08 -19.40 7.52
N PRO A 150 -6.22 -19.02 8.47
CA PRO A 150 -6.45 -17.80 9.26
C PRO A 150 -6.54 -16.52 8.39
N ARG A 151 -6.13 -16.58 7.12
CA ARG A 151 -6.10 -15.47 6.18
C ARG A 151 -7.28 -15.46 5.20
N GLY A 152 -8.12 -16.49 5.17
CA GLY A 152 -9.26 -16.55 4.27
C GLY A 152 -9.56 -17.93 3.70
N ILE A 153 -10.44 -17.97 2.70
CA ILE A 153 -10.77 -19.17 1.94
C ILE A 153 -9.62 -19.50 1.01
N VAL A 154 -9.04 -20.70 1.14
CA VAL A 154 -7.91 -21.15 0.33
C VAL A 154 -8.36 -21.42 -1.09
N THR A 155 -7.78 -20.71 -2.06
CA THR A 155 -8.13 -20.79 -3.49
C THR A 155 -6.93 -21.05 -4.37
N ASP A 156 -7.19 -21.52 -5.61
CA ASP A 156 -6.20 -21.46 -6.68
C ASP A 156 -5.99 -19.99 -7.15
N ARG A 157 -5.02 -19.75 -8.03
CA ARG A 157 -4.79 -18.41 -8.61
C ARG A 157 -5.94 -17.92 -9.50
N GLY A 158 -6.93 -18.74 -9.77
CA GLY A 158 -8.16 -18.36 -10.45
C GLY A 158 -9.33 -18.16 -9.51
N LEU A 159 -9.07 -18.05 -8.20
CA LEU A 159 -10.03 -17.78 -7.14
C LEU A 159 -11.05 -18.89 -6.89
N ARG A 160 -10.81 -20.11 -7.38
CA ARG A 160 -11.64 -21.27 -7.10
C ARG A 160 -11.14 -21.98 -5.84
N SER A 161 -12.05 -22.35 -4.94
CA SER A 161 -11.72 -23.15 -3.76
C SER A 161 -10.98 -24.44 -4.18
N LEU A 162 -9.95 -24.81 -3.42
CA LEU A 162 -9.18 -26.02 -3.69
C LEU A 162 -9.97 -27.31 -3.38
N THR A 163 -10.90 -27.25 -2.45
CA THR A 163 -11.64 -28.42 -1.97
C THR A 163 -13.08 -28.50 -2.53
N ASN A 164 -13.71 -27.37 -2.84
CA ASN A 164 -15.03 -27.34 -3.46
C ASN A 164 -14.99 -26.59 -4.80
N ARG A 165 -14.96 -27.33 -5.90
CA ARG A 165 -14.82 -26.78 -7.27
C ARG A 165 -16.02 -25.95 -7.73
N ARG A 166 -17.14 -25.95 -7.00
CA ARG A 166 -18.32 -25.11 -7.31
C ARG A 166 -18.20 -23.73 -6.69
N VAL A 167 -17.24 -23.52 -5.77
CA VAL A 167 -17.10 -22.30 -4.98
C VAL A 167 -15.91 -21.48 -5.43
N PHE A 168 -16.12 -20.17 -5.53
CA PHE A 168 -15.10 -19.15 -5.69
C PHE A 168 -15.11 -18.22 -4.47
N ALA A 169 -13.97 -17.58 -4.18
CA ALA A 169 -13.89 -16.52 -3.18
C ALA A 169 -13.38 -15.22 -3.82
N ALA A 170 -13.96 -14.08 -3.43
CA ALA A 170 -13.61 -12.76 -3.96
C ALA A 170 -13.40 -11.72 -2.85
N GLY A 171 -12.53 -10.75 -3.09
CA GLY A 171 -12.21 -9.69 -2.14
C GLY A 171 -11.36 -10.19 -0.97
N ASP A 172 -11.52 -9.54 0.19
CA ASP A 172 -10.68 -9.73 1.37
C ASP A 172 -10.70 -11.15 1.93
N ILE A 173 -11.80 -11.89 1.72
CA ILE A 173 -11.95 -13.26 2.21
C ILE A 173 -11.15 -14.30 1.42
N ALA A 174 -10.61 -13.95 0.24
CA ALA A 174 -9.87 -14.87 -0.60
C ALA A 174 -8.39 -14.96 -0.20
N ASP A 175 -7.87 -16.20 0.02
CA ASP A 175 -6.45 -16.49 0.23
C ASP A 175 -5.89 -17.33 -0.94
N PRO A 176 -5.49 -16.71 -2.07
CA PRO A 176 -4.94 -17.42 -3.21
C PRO A 176 -3.55 -17.99 -2.91
N VAL A 177 -3.38 -19.29 -3.14
CA VAL A 177 -2.12 -20.00 -2.88
C VAL A 177 -0.92 -19.35 -3.56
N GLY A 178 0.12 -19.07 -2.76
CA GLY A 178 1.37 -18.46 -3.19
C GLY A 178 1.30 -16.95 -3.46
N LEU A 179 0.12 -16.32 -3.28
CA LEU A 179 -0.06 -14.88 -3.43
C LEU A 179 -0.53 -14.21 -2.14
N GLY A 180 -1.35 -14.91 -1.35
CA GLY A 180 -2.01 -14.38 -0.16
C GLY A 180 -3.11 -13.36 -0.47
N PRO A 181 -3.90 -12.96 0.57
CA PRO A 181 -4.96 -12.00 0.41
C PRO A 181 -4.44 -10.60 0.08
N ARG A 182 -5.30 -9.82 -0.57
CA ARG A 182 -5.09 -8.39 -0.84
C ARG A 182 -6.34 -7.64 -0.43
N LEU A 183 -6.24 -6.94 0.69
CA LEU A 183 -7.36 -6.25 1.36
C LEU A 183 -7.58 -4.86 0.74
N PHE A 184 -7.87 -4.84 -0.56
CA PHE A 184 -8.11 -3.63 -1.33
C PHE A 184 -9.35 -3.79 -2.19
N THR A 185 -10.19 -2.75 -2.26
CA THR A 185 -11.40 -2.74 -3.08
C THR A 185 -11.09 -3.03 -4.56
N HIS A 186 -10.02 -2.43 -5.10
CA HIS A 186 -9.61 -2.67 -6.49
C HIS A 186 -9.07 -4.09 -6.74
N ALA A 187 -8.52 -4.78 -5.73
CA ALA A 187 -8.22 -6.20 -5.84
C ALA A 187 -9.51 -7.03 -5.93
N GLY A 188 -10.53 -6.72 -5.10
CA GLY A 188 -11.84 -7.35 -5.18
C GLY A 188 -12.50 -7.17 -6.56
N ASN A 189 -12.42 -5.98 -7.14
CA ASN A 189 -12.92 -5.72 -8.51
C ASN A 189 -12.19 -6.57 -9.55
N ALA A 190 -10.86 -6.70 -9.45
CA ALA A 190 -10.09 -7.57 -10.34
C ALA A 190 -10.48 -9.05 -10.17
N HIS A 191 -10.78 -9.49 -8.93
CA HIS A 191 -11.27 -10.85 -8.65
C HIS A 191 -12.59 -11.13 -9.39
N ALA A 192 -13.54 -10.20 -9.38
CA ALA A 192 -14.80 -10.35 -10.08
C ALA A 192 -14.60 -10.63 -11.58
N GLY A 193 -13.71 -9.89 -12.24
CA GLY A 193 -13.39 -10.12 -13.65
C GLY A 193 -12.79 -11.49 -13.94
N ILE A 194 -11.96 -12.03 -13.03
CA ILE A 194 -11.39 -13.39 -13.14
C ILE A 194 -12.47 -14.44 -12.96
N ILE A 195 -13.31 -14.29 -11.95
CA ILE A 195 -14.39 -15.25 -11.62
C ILE A 195 -15.39 -15.32 -12.77
N ILE A 196 -15.84 -14.18 -13.31
CA ILE A 196 -16.77 -14.14 -14.46
C ILE A 196 -16.18 -14.87 -15.65
N ARG A 197 -14.93 -14.63 -16.01
CA ARG A 197 -14.26 -15.33 -17.12
C ARG A 197 -14.25 -16.84 -16.90
N ARG A 198 -13.98 -17.31 -15.69
CA ARG A 198 -13.86 -18.74 -15.36
C ARG A 198 -15.20 -19.42 -15.16
N ALA A 199 -16.12 -18.79 -14.42
CA ALA A 199 -17.38 -19.41 -14.02
C ALA A 199 -18.46 -19.36 -15.12
N VAL A 200 -18.49 -18.27 -15.91
CA VAL A 200 -19.52 -18.02 -16.92
C VAL A 200 -19.01 -18.34 -18.32
N PHE A 201 -17.85 -17.77 -18.70
CA PHE A 201 -17.32 -17.91 -20.06
C PHE A 201 -16.38 -19.10 -20.24
N HIS A 202 -16.03 -19.84 -19.18
CA HIS A 202 -15.08 -20.96 -19.20
C HIS A 202 -13.70 -20.62 -19.78
N LEU A 203 -13.32 -19.33 -19.74
CA LEU A 203 -12.04 -18.84 -20.23
C LEU A 203 -10.96 -18.98 -19.14
N PRO A 204 -9.69 -19.25 -19.52
CA PRO A 204 -8.60 -19.25 -18.56
C PRO A 204 -8.36 -17.83 -18.02
N ALA A 205 -8.32 -17.68 -16.70
CA ALA A 205 -7.96 -16.44 -16.04
C ALA A 205 -7.25 -16.72 -14.71
N ARG A 206 -6.23 -15.93 -14.39
CA ARG A 206 -5.41 -16.08 -13.18
C ARG A 206 -5.03 -14.72 -12.62
N LEU A 207 -4.89 -14.66 -11.32
CA LEU A 207 -4.39 -13.51 -10.59
C LEU A 207 -2.91 -13.24 -10.92
N ASP A 208 -2.61 -11.96 -11.09
CA ASP A 208 -1.27 -11.41 -11.16
C ASP A 208 -1.21 -10.11 -10.37
N TYR A 209 -0.57 -10.14 -9.21
CA TYR A 209 -0.45 -9.00 -8.32
C TYR A 209 0.85 -8.20 -8.50
N ARG A 210 1.66 -8.51 -9.51
CA ARG A 210 2.94 -7.79 -9.74
C ARG A 210 2.74 -6.29 -9.95
N ALA A 211 1.60 -5.90 -10.49
CA ALA A 211 1.26 -4.51 -10.77
C ALA A 211 0.04 -4.03 -9.95
N LEU A 212 -0.23 -4.65 -8.81
CA LEU A 212 -1.29 -4.21 -7.90
C LEU A 212 -0.78 -2.99 -7.12
N PRO A 213 -1.37 -1.79 -7.28
CA PRO A 213 -0.96 -0.62 -6.53
C PRO A 213 -1.48 -0.65 -5.09
N ARG A 214 -0.77 0.03 -4.21
CA ARG A 214 -1.18 0.34 -2.83
C ARG A 214 -1.08 1.84 -2.65
N VAL A 215 -2.01 2.43 -1.94
CA VAL A 215 -2.00 3.87 -1.64
C VAL A 215 -2.40 4.08 -0.19
N ILE A 216 -1.68 4.95 0.49
CA ILE A 216 -2.05 5.55 1.76
C ILE A 216 -2.49 6.98 1.44
N PHE A 217 -3.75 7.29 1.70
CA PHE A 217 -4.39 8.55 1.32
C PHE A 217 -4.18 9.65 2.37
N THR A 218 -2.92 9.81 2.75
CA THR A 218 -2.46 10.98 3.51
C THR A 218 -2.21 12.17 2.57
N GLU A 219 -1.88 13.34 3.10
CA GLU A 219 -1.43 14.51 2.33
C GLU A 219 0.00 14.88 2.75
N PRO A 220 1.04 14.59 1.94
CA PRO A 220 0.99 13.93 0.62
C PRO A 220 0.62 12.44 0.69
N GLU A 221 0.07 11.90 -0.40
CA GLU A 221 -0.23 10.48 -0.56
C GLU A 221 1.05 9.66 -0.73
N LEU A 222 1.08 8.45 -0.14
CA LEU A 222 2.14 7.48 -0.40
C LEU A 222 1.59 6.35 -1.26
N ALA A 223 2.01 6.28 -2.52
CA ALA A 223 1.62 5.26 -3.47
C ALA A 223 2.79 4.34 -3.81
N GLN A 224 2.54 3.03 -3.89
CA GLN A 224 3.53 2.00 -4.21
C GLN A 224 2.94 0.99 -5.19
N VAL A 225 3.73 0.56 -6.18
CA VAL A 225 3.41 -0.56 -7.06
C VAL A 225 4.64 -1.39 -7.37
N GLY A 226 4.47 -2.69 -7.52
CA GLY A 226 5.59 -3.62 -7.72
C GLY A 226 6.43 -3.80 -6.45
N LEU A 227 7.70 -4.10 -6.62
CA LEU A 227 8.63 -4.39 -5.52
C LEU A 227 9.17 -3.10 -4.90
N THR A 228 9.26 -3.09 -3.57
CA THR A 228 10.11 -2.13 -2.86
C THR A 228 11.59 -2.48 -3.05
N GLU A 229 12.48 -1.57 -2.70
CA GLU A 229 13.93 -1.86 -2.70
C GLU A 229 14.25 -3.03 -1.78
N GLU A 230 13.64 -3.07 -0.59
CA GLU A 230 13.85 -4.09 0.41
C GLU A 230 13.39 -5.48 -0.09
N GLU A 231 12.17 -5.55 -0.66
CA GLU A 231 11.62 -6.78 -1.24
C GLU A 231 12.49 -7.30 -2.40
N ALA A 232 12.96 -6.42 -3.28
CA ALA A 232 13.81 -6.80 -4.41
C ALA A 232 15.18 -7.35 -3.92
N ARG A 233 15.77 -6.70 -2.90
CA ARG A 233 17.03 -7.19 -2.29
C ARG A 233 16.86 -8.49 -1.54
N ALA A 234 15.75 -8.66 -0.79
CA ALA A 234 15.43 -9.90 -0.08
C ALA A 234 15.25 -11.09 -1.04
N GLN A 235 14.78 -10.82 -2.28
CA GLN A 235 14.70 -11.81 -3.36
C GLN A 235 16.04 -12.06 -4.06
N GLY A 236 17.16 -11.49 -3.58
CA GLY A 236 18.49 -11.64 -4.17
C GLY A 236 18.67 -10.94 -5.53
N GLN A 237 17.75 -10.03 -5.89
CA GLN A 237 17.83 -9.34 -7.18
C GLN A 237 18.91 -8.25 -7.16
N LYS A 238 19.74 -8.21 -8.21
CA LYS A 238 20.58 -7.04 -8.47
C LYS A 238 19.67 -5.92 -9.00
N ILE A 239 19.73 -4.76 -8.39
CA ILE A 239 18.87 -3.62 -8.73
C ILE A 239 19.66 -2.32 -8.81
N GLN A 240 19.10 -1.37 -9.54
CA GLN A 240 19.47 0.05 -9.53
C GLN A 240 18.29 0.83 -8.96
N ILE A 241 18.56 1.79 -8.08
CA ILE A 241 17.55 2.69 -7.53
C ILE A 241 17.70 4.06 -8.16
N LEU A 242 16.60 4.58 -8.68
CA LEU A 242 16.52 5.93 -9.23
C LEU A 242 15.60 6.77 -8.35
N ARG A 243 15.98 8.03 -8.13
CA ARG A 243 15.24 8.96 -7.26
C ARG A 243 15.04 10.30 -7.95
N ALA A 244 13.96 10.98 -7.59
CA ALA A 244 13.74 12.39 -7.90
C ALA A 244 12.95 13.05 -6.77
N ASN A 245 13.44 14.20 -6.28
CA ASN A 245 12.77 14.97 -5.24
C ASN A 245 11.68 15.86 -5.84
N LEU A 246 10.56 16.00 -5.16
CA LEU A 246 9.48 16.93 -5.56
C LEU A 246 9.91 18.40 -5.40
N SER A 247 10.87 18.68 -4.52
CA SER A 247 11.46 20.02 -4.37
C SER A 247 12.08 20.58 -5.66
N GLU A 248 12.39 19.71 -6.62
CA GLU A 248 12.94 20.05 -7.93
C GLU A 248 11.90 19.99 -9.06
N ASN A 249 10.63 19.74 -8.74
CA ASN A 249 9.54 19.65 -9.71
C ASN A 249 8.78 20.97 -9.77
N ASP A 250 8.66 21.56 -10.95
CA ASP A 250 8.12 22.90 -11.14
C ASP A 250 6.66 23.01 -10.64
N ARG A 251 5.84 22.00 -10.85
CA ARG A 251 4.46 21.99 -10.32
C ARG A 251 4.42 22.00 -8.80
N ALA A 252 5.24 21.17 -8.16
CA ALA A 252 5.35 21.12 -6.71
C ALA A 252 5.88 22.44 -6.13
N VAL A 253 6.82 23.09 -6.82
CA VAL A 253 7.37 24.38 -6.43
C VAL A 253 6.32 25.49 -6.53
N THR A 254 5.56 25.55 -7.64
CA THR A 254 4.52 26.58 -7.86
C THR A 254 3.35 26.45 -6.90
N GLU A 255 3.04 25.25 -6.42
CA GLU A 255 1.99 25.00 -5.44
C GLU A 255 2.48 25.05 -3.98
N GLY A 256 3.78 25.31 -3.75
CA GLY A 256 4.37 25.32 -2.40
C GLY A 256 4.46 23.95 -1.72
N ASP A 257 4.16 22.87 -2.44
CA ASP A 257 4.08 21.49 -1.97
C ASP A 257 5.32 20.69 -2.41
N ARG A 258 6.44 21.01 -1.76
CA ARG A 258 7.77 20.47 -2.13
C ARG A 258 8.14 19.18 -1.41
N ALA A 259 7.34 18.77 -0.42
CA ALA A 259 7.57 17.54 0.32
C ALA A 259 7.21 16.34 -0.54
N GLY A 260 8.20 15.49 -0.81
CA GLY A 260 7.93 14.26 -1.54
C GLY A 260 9.13 13.73 -2.32
N LEU A 261 8.98 12.50 -2.75
CA LEU A 261 10.03 11.72 -3.39
C LEU A 261 9.41 10.70 -4.35
N VAL A 262 10.02 10.56 -5.51
CA VAL A 262 9.79 9.41 -6.40
C VAL A 262 10.98 8.47 -6.30
N LYS A 263 10.70 7.18 -6.14
CA LYS A 263 11.71 6.12 -6.09
C LYS A 263 11.33 4.98 -7.04
N LEU A 264 12.24 4.63 -7.94
CA LEU A 264 12.05 3.57 -8.92
C LEU A 264 13.08 2.46 -8.70
N VAL A 265 12.61 1.23 -8.70
CA VAL A 265 13.42 0.01 -8.59
C VAL A 265 13.59 -0.58 -9.99
N ILE A 266 14.83 -0.64 -10.46
CA ILE A 266 15.16 -1.02 -11.83
C ILE A 266 16.04 -2.28 -11.85
N SER A 267 15.72 -3.25 -12.71
CA SER A 267 16.57 -4.42 -12.92
C SER A 267 17.86 -4.05 -13.69
N PRO A 268 18.92 -4.90 -13.66
CA PRO A 268 20.14 -4.67 -14.43
C PRO A 268 19.91 -4.55 -15.94
N ARG A 269 18.82 -5.15 -16.43
CA ARG A 269 18.40 -5.07 -17.84
C ARG A 269 17.60 -3.82 -18.16
N GLY A 270 17.45 -2.89 -17.21
CA GLY A 270 16.72 -1.63 -17.39
C GLY A 270 15.20 -1.79 -17.40
N ARG A 271 14.62 -2.85 -16.81
CA ARG A 271 13.17 -3.01 -16.64
C ARG A 271 12.72 -2.48 -15.31
N LEU A 272 11.58 -1.82 -15.28
CA LEU A 272 10.95 -1.38 -14.05
C LEU A 272 10.43 -2.58 -13.25
N LEU A 273 10.82 -2.70 -11.98
CA LEU A 273 10.40 -3.72 -11.04
C LEU A 273 9.45 -3.18 -9.98
N GLY A 274 9.59 -1.90 -9.65
CA GLY A 274 8.76 -1.22 -8.65
C GLY A 274 8.86 0.28 -8.76
N ALA A 275 7.82 0.96 -8.28
CA ALA A 275 7.75 2.40 -8.18
C ALA A 275 7.04 2.80 -6.90
N GLY A 276 7.62 3.75 -6.17
CA GLY A 276 7.04 4.38 -5.01
C GLY A 276 7.03 5.90 -5.19
N ILE A 277 5.95 6.54 -4.79
CA ILE A 277 5.72 7.98 -4.93
C ILE A 277 5.14 8.52 -3.64
N LEU A 278 5.79 9.49 -3.04
CA LEU A 278 5.23 10.33 -2.00
C LEU A 278 4.99 11.70 -2.60
N ALA A 279 3.75 12.05 -2.85
CA ALA A 279 3.35 13.33 -3.46
C ALA A 279 1.86 13.55 -3.31
N ARG A 280 1.38 14.77 -3.47
CA ARG A 280 -0.05 15.03 -3.69
C ARG A 280 -0.50 14.31 -4.96
N ASN A 281 -1.65 13.64 -4.92
CA ASN A 281 -2.23 12.85 -6.01
C ASN A 281 -1.31 11.71 -6.50
N ALA A 282 -0.51 11.10 -5.61
CA ALA A 282 0.35 9.97 -5.97
C ALA A 282 -0.47 8.75 -6.40
N GLY A 283 -1.68 8.58 -5.86
CA GLY A 283 -2.64 7.54 -6.27
C GLY A 283 -3.03 7.64 -7.74
N GLU A 284 -3.21 8.86 -8.25
CA GLU A 284 -3.49 9.08 -9.68
C GLU A 284 -2.24 8.86 -10.56
N MET A 285 -1.07 9.11 -10.00
CA MET A 285 0.20 8.96 -10.72
C MET A 285 0.64 7.50 -10.86
N ILE A 286 0.36 6.65 -9.87
CA ILE A 286 0.94 5.30 -9.75
C ILE A 286 0.43 4.32 -10.82
N GLY A 287 -0.77 4.56 -11.37
CA GLY A 287 -1.39 3.69 -12.37
C GLY A 287 -0.54 3.49 -13.63
N LEU A 288 0.12 4.55 -14.11
CA LEU A 288 1.05 4.50 -15.24
C LEU A 288 2.22 3.54 -14.97
N TRP A 289 2.76 3.58 -13.78
CA TRP A 289 3.89 2.73 -13.35
C TRP A 289 3.45 1.27 -13.18
N GLY A 290 2.23 1.05 -12.72
CA GLY A 290 1.60 -0.28 -12.70
C GLY A 290 1.50 -0.88 -14.10
N LEU A 291 1.03 -0.11 -15.08
CA LEU A 291 0.98 -0.53 -16.47
C LEU A 291 2.39 -0.84 -17.00
N ALA A 292 3.38 0.01 -16.71
CA ALA A 292 4.76 -0.20 -17.15
C ALA A 292 5.36 -1.50 -16.58
N ILE A 293 5.08 -1.83 -15.31
CA ILE A 293 5.52 -3.09 -14.69
C ILE A 293 4.82 -4.28 -15.35
N ARG A 294 3.51 -4.21 -15.53
CA ARG A 294 2.71 -5.28 -16.11
C ARG A 294 3.18 -5.65 -17.51
N GLU A 295 3.45 -4.63 -18.34
CA GLU A 295 3.91 -4.79 -19.72
C GLU A 295 5.44 -4.97 -19.82
N GLY A 296 6.17 -4.93 -18.70
CA GLY A 296 7.62 -5.10 -18.65
C GLY A 296 8.38 -4.04 -19.44
N LEU A 297 7.88 -2.79 -19.45
CA LEU A 297 8.47 -1.71 -20.25
C LEU A 297 9.89 -1.38 -19.79
N PRO A 298 10.84 -1.27 -20.75
CA PRO A 298 12.20 -0.86 -20.43
C PRO A 298 12.28 0.65 -20.17
N LEU A 299 13.26 1.06 -19.38
CA LEU A 299 13.52 2.46 -19.00
C LEU A 299 13.61 3.39 -20.22
N ALA A 300 14.20 2.91 -21.33
CA ALA A 300 14.32 3.66 -22.59
C ALA A 300 12.95 4.01 -23.20
N LYS A 301 11.94 3.16 -23.05
CA LYS A 301 10.57 3.47 -23.49
C LYS A 301 9.90 4.48 -22.57
N LEU A 302 10.10 4.33 -21.26
CA LEU A 302 9.57 5.27 -20.27
C LEU A 302 10.16 6.68 -20.44
N ALA A 303 11.43 6.79 -20.85
CA ALA A 303 12.05 8.07 -21.14
C ALA A 303 11.42 8.81 -22.32
N GLN A 304 10.82 8.08 -23.27
CA GLN A 304 10.16 8.65 -24.46
C GLN A 304 8.75 9.19 -24.19
N MET A 305 8.21 9.00 -22.99
CA MET A 305 6.88 9.53 -22.64
C MET A 305 6.85 11.05 -22.81
N ILE A 306 5.79 11.53 -23.45
CA ILE A 306 5.47 12.96 -23.48
C ILE A 306 4.47 13.18 -22.36
N LEU A 307 4.84 14.01 -21.39
CA LEU A 307 4.00 14.37 -20.26
C LEU A 307 3.55 15.82 -20.38
N PRO A 308 2.36 16.17 -19.91
CA PRO A 308 1.95 17.57 -19.84
C PRO A 308 2.85 18.34 -18.86
N TYR A 309 3.14 19.59 -19.18
CA TYR A 309 3.91 20.50 -18.35
C TYR A 309 3.06 21.68 -17.89
N PRO A 310 3.11 22.10 -16.61
CA PRO A 310 3.84 21.45 -15.51
C PRO A 310 2.98 20.41 -14.80
N THR A 311 3.54 19.24 -14.51
CA THR A 311 2.87 18.19 -13.72
C THR A 311 3.84 17.54 -12.73
N ARG A 312 3.29 16.94 -11.63
CA ARG A 312 4.12 16.17 -10.68
C ARG A 312 4.70 14.90 -11.30
N GLN A 313 4.02 14.33 -12.31
CA GLN A 313 4.48 13.15 -13.03
C GLN A 313 5.85 13.33 -13.69
N GLU A 314 6.25 14.56 -14.00
CA GLU A 314 7.59 14.87 -14.55
C GLU A 314 8.73 14.52 -13.58
N ALA A 315 8.49 14.55 -12.25
CA ALA A 315 9.47 14.08 -11.27
C ALA A 315 9.83 12.61 -11.52
N ALA A 316 8.84 11.77 -11.79
CA ALA A 316 9.08 10.37 -12.08
C ALA A 316 9.79 10.16 -13.43
N LYS A 317 9.46 10.95 -14.46
CA LYS A 317 10.21 10.96 -15.73
C LYS A 317 11.64 11.43 -15.52
N ARG A 318 11.90 12.42 -14.67
CA ARG A 318 13.25 12.88 -14.32
C ARG A 318 14.07 11.75 -13.68
N ALA A 319 13.47 10.96 -12.77
CA ALA A 319 14.11 9.76 -12.22
C ALA A 319 14.48 8.76 -13.32
N VAL A 320 13.60 8.51 -14.30
CA VAL A 320 13.90 7.65 -15.45
C VAL A 320 15.10 8.19 -16.25
N LEU A 321 15.11 9.47 -16.56
CA LEU A 321 16.19 10.11 -17.35
C LEU A 321 17.53 10.06 -16.62
N SER A 322 17.55 10.24 -15.30
CA SER A 322 18.78 10.12 -14.49
C SER A 322 19.42 8.74 -14.60
N GLY A 323 18.61 7.68 -14.71
CA GLY A 323 19.11 6.31 -14.89
C GLY A 323 19.71 6.04 -16.28
N LEU A 324 19.33 6.81 -17.30
CA LEU A 324 19.86 6.69 -18.66
C LEU A 324 21.07 7.61 -18.90
N ALA A 325 21.18 8.71 -18.16
CA ALA A 325 22.20 9.72 -18.35
C ALA A 325 23.64 9.15 -18.39
N PRO A 326 24.08 8.23 -17.50
CA PRO A 326 25.44 7.67 -17.55
C PRO A 326 25.74 6.93 -18.85
N ARG A 327 24.74 6.33 -19.50
CA ARG A 327 24.89 5.62 -20.79
C ARG A 327 24.91 6.61 -21.94
N LEU A 328 23.99 7.57 -21.96
CA LEU A 328 23.84 8.59 -23.01
C LEU A 328 25.06 9.54 -23.06
N PHE A 329 25.65 9.84 -21.92
CA PHE A 329 26.82 10.75 -21.82
C PHE A 329 28.13 9.98 -21.62
N SER A 330 28.18 8.69 -21.94
CA SER A 330 29.43 7.91 -21.85
C SER A 330 30.51 8.45 -22.80
N PRO A 331 31.82 8.25 -22.49
CA PRO A 331 32.90 8.67 -23.36
C PRO A 331 32.81 8.13 -24.79
N ALA A 332 32.29 6.91 -24.95
CA ALA A 332 32.09 6.30 -26.26
C ALA A 332 31.02 7.03 -27.08
N VAL A 333 29.85 7.32 -26.46
CA VAL A 333 28.77 8.05 -27.12
C VAL A 333 29.18 9.47 -27.46
N ARG A 334 29.92 10.16 -26.55
CA ARG A 334 30.46 11.50 -26.84
C ARG A 334 31.47 11.52 -28.01
N ARG A 335 32.27 10.46 -28.15
CA ARG A 335 33.19 10.32 -29.31
C ARG A 335 32.40 10.09 -30.58
N LEU A 336 31.41 9.20 -30.56
CA LEU A 336 30.53 8.94 -31.70
C LEU A 336 29.77 10.21 -32.13
N ALA A 337 29.18 10.94 -31.19
CA ALA A 337 28.46 12.18 -31.47
C ALA A 337 29.40 13.21 -32.15
N ARG A 338 30.64 13.42 -31.62
CA ARG A 338 31.64 14.30 -32.25
C ARG A 338 32.05 13.86 -33.65
N TRP A 339 32.04 12.57 -33.92
CA TRP A 339 32.32 12.05 -35.26
C TRP A 339 31.13 12.32 -36.19
N LEU A 340 29.90 12.01 -35.75
CA LEU A 340 28.68 12.24 -36.52
C LEU A 340 28.45 13.73 -36.87
N THR A 341 28.77 14.67 -35.98
CA THR A 341 28.66 16.11 -36.25
C THR A 341 29.66 16.64 -37.30
N ARG A 342 30.64 15.84 -37.74
CA ARG A 342 31.57 16.16 -38.82
C ARG A 342 31.11 15.60 -40.18
N LEU A 343 30.04 14.81 -40.19
CA LEU A 343 29.43 14.36 -41.43
C LEU A 343 28.55 15.47 -41.99
N PRO A 344 28.56 15.71 -43.31
CA PRO A 344 27.77 16.77 -43.95
C PRO A 344 26.25 16.56 -43.78
#